data_2aef5d183817057b3cedfbd336a1e735
#
_entry.id   2aef5d183817057b3cedfbd336a1e735
#
_cell.length_a   1.000
_cell.length_b   1.000
_cell.length_c   1.000
_cell.angle_alpha   90.00
_cell.angle_beta   90.00
_cell.angle_gamma   90.00
#
_symmetry.space_group_name_H-M   'P 1'
#
loop_
_entity.id
_entity.type
_entity.pdbx_description
1 polymer ?
#
loop_
_entity_poly.entity_id
_entity_poly.type
_entity_poly.pdbx_seq_one_letter_code
_entity_poly.pdbx_strand_id
1 'polypeptide(L)'
;MKNVKFFRGEDLPLELHKVRVVQKLHLVPIERRLDALKEGGFNTFRLQTTDVFLDMLTDSGTNAMSDNQLAAMLRADDAYAGSQSFVRLQKAVEDVLGKKYLLPVHQGRAAENIIARTFIKPGQTVPMNYHFTTTLAHIQENGGKIVELISDAGLELHSDNPFKGNMDIEKLEKFIYLRRCLH
;
A
#
# COMPACT_ATOMS: atom_id res chain seq x y z
N MET A 1 -12.11 13.19 -20.74
CA MET A 1 -13.11 12.35 -20.03
C MET A 1 -14.41 13.12 -19.92
N LYS A 2 -15.56 12.48 -20.07
CA LYS A 2 -16.85 13.13 -19.80
C LYS A 2 -17.11 13.04 -18.29
N ASN A 3 -17.34 14.17 -17.64
CA ASN A 3 -17.73 14.20 -16.24
C ASN A 3 -19.24 13.94 -16.12
N VAL A 4 -19.64 13.24 -15.07
CA VAL A 4 -21.03 13.02 -14.72
C VAL A 4 -21.40 13.98 -13.60
N LYS A 5 -22.50 14.72 -13.80
CA LYS A 5 -23.06 15.60 -12.77
C LYS A 5 -23.89 14.80 -11.79
N PHE A 6 -23.54 14.87 -10.53
CA PHE A 6 -24.32 14.28 -9.45
C PHE A 6 -25.40 15.24 -8.96
N PHE A 7 -26.35 14.73 -8.17
CA PHE A 7 -27.48 15.47 -7.64
C PHE A 7 -27.09 16.77 -6.91
N ARG A 8 -25.89 16.82 -6.31
CA ARG A 8 -25.34 18.01 -5.62
C ARG A 8 -24.58 18.95 -6.54
N GLY A 9 -24.55 18.71 -7.84
CA GLY A 9 -23.83 19.55 -8.80
C GLY A 9 -22.32 19.34 -8.85
N GLU A 10 -21.80 18.33 -8.16
CA GLU A 10 -20.39 17.98 -8.19
C GLU A 10 -20.04 17.32 -9.54
N ASP A 11 -18.95 17.82 -10.16
CA ASP A 11 -18.37 17.21 -11.35
C ASP A 11 -17.27 16.22 -10.93
N LEU A 12 -17.59 14.92 -10.91
CA LEU A 12 -16.61 13.89 -10.64
C LEU A 12 -16.21 13.17 -11.92
N PRO A 13 -14.92 12.84 -12.10
CA PRO A 13 -14.50 11.96 -13.18
C PRO A 13 -15.12 10.58 -12.94
N LEU A 14 -15.87 10.08 -13.92
CA LEU A 14 -16.47 8.75 -13.85
C LEU A 14 -15.71 7.81 -14.75
N GLU A 15 -15.10 6.78 -14.17
CA GLU A 15 -14.62 5.63 -14.89
C GLU A 15 -15.75 4.62 -15.06
N LEU A 16 -16.06 4.28 -16.31
CA LEU A 16 -17.14 3.34 -16.62
C LEU A 16 -16.58 1.91 -16.68
N HIS A 17 -16.97 1.10 -15.71
CA HIS A 17 -16.59 -0.30 -15.63
C HIS A 17 -17.82 -1.21 -15.80
N LYS A 18 -17.64 -2.29 -16.54
CA LYS A 18 -18.63 -3.37 -16.66
C LYS A 18 -18.00 -4.67 -16.17
N VAL A 19 -18.56 -5.24 -15.12
CA VAL A 19 -18.11 -6.53 -14.58
C VAL A 19 -18.58 -7.65 -15.49
N ARG A 20 -17.65 -8.51 -15.93
CA ARG A 20 -17.93 -9.70 -16.76
C ARG A 20 -17.84 -11.00 -15.99
N VAL A 21 -17.13 -11.00 -14.85
CA VAL A 21 -16.97 -12.19 -14.01
C VAL A 21 -17.62 -11.92 -12.66
N VAL A 22 -18.48 -12.82 -12.25
CA VAL A 22 -19.17 -12.77 -10.96
C VAL A 22 -18.79 -14.01 -10.17
N GLN A 23 -18.21 -13.82 -9.00
CA GLN A 23 -17.91 -14.92 -8.08
C GLN A 23 -19.14 -15.24 -7.24
N LYS A 24 -19.51 -16.53 -7.19
CA LYS A 24 -20.57 -17.00 -6.30
C LYS A 24 -20.03 -17.00 -4.86
N LEU A 25 -20.71 -16.28 -3.99
CA LEU A 25 -20.42 -16.25 -2.57
C LEU A 25 -21.40 -17.15 -1.79
N HIS A 26 -20.96 -17.70 -0.69
CA HIS A 26 -21.79 -18.45 0.26
C HIS A 26 -21.93 -17.65 1.54
N LEU A 27 -23.18 -17.31 1.88
CA LEU A 27 -23.47 -16.67 3.15
C LEU A 27 -23.42 -17.71 4.26
N VAL A 28 -22.41 -17.66 5.09
CA VAL A 28 -22.25 -18.52 6.24
C VAL A 28 -23.26 -18.11 7.33
N PRO A 29 -23.98 -19.05 7.98
CA PRO A 29 -24.91 -18.76 9.07
C PRO A 29 -24.25 -17.92 10.18
N ILE A 30 -25.05 -17.06 10.84
CA ILE A 30 -24.54 -16.12 11.85
C ILE A 30 -23.89 -16.90 13.01
N GLU A 31 -24.53 -17.96 13.45
CA GLU A 31 -24.05 -18.81 14.54
C GLU A 31 -22.64 -19.36 14.23
N ARG A 32 -22.45 -19.91 13.03
CA ARG A 32 -21.14 -20.42 12.60
C ARG A 32 -20.09 -19.32 12.55
N ARG A 33 -20.45 -18.12 12.06
CA ARG A 33 -19.51 -16.97 12.01
C ARG A 33 -19.07 -16.54 13.42
N LEU A 34 -20.01 -16.52 14.39
CA LEU A 34 -19.71 -16.19 15.77
C LEU A 34 -18.82 -17.24 16.44
N ASP A 35 -19.05 -18.51 16.15
CA ASP A 35 -18.20 -19.59 16.68
C ASP A 35 -16.80 -19.55 16.06
N ALA A 36 -16.69 -19.33 14.76
CA ALA A 36 -15.40 -19.15 14.09
C ALA A 36 -14.59 -17.99 14.70
N LEU A 37 -15.25 -16.87 15.00
CA LEU A 37 -14.59 -15.74 15.68
C LEU A 37 -14.05 -16.12 17.06
N LYS A 38 -14.83 -16.88 17.85
CA LYS A 38 -14.38 -17.38 19.17
C LYS A 38 -13.22 -18.37 19.01
N GLU A 39 -13.34 -19.33 18.09
CA GLU A 39 -12.27 -20.30 17.77
C GLU A 39 -10.97 -19.60 17.34
N GLY A 40 -11.10 -18.52 16.57
CA GLY A 40 -9.99 -17.65 16.16
C GLY A 40 -9.44 -16.77 17.27
N GLY A 41 -10.04 -16.77 18.46
CA GLY A 41 -9.67 -15.88 19.58
C GLY A 41 -9.95 -14.41 19.24
N PHE A 42 -11.02 -14.13 18.49
CA PHE A 42 -11.39 -12.80 17.97
C PHE A 42 -10.32 -12.15 17.07
N ASN A 43 -9.41 -12.95 16.54
CA ASN A 43 -8.42 -12.51 15.56
C ASN A 43 -8.87 -12.92 14.15
N THR A 44 -9.27 -11.95 13.34
CA THR A 44 -9.78 -12.17 11.99
C THR A 44 -8.77 -12.83 11.04
N PHE A 45 -7.47 -12.67 11.29
CA PHE A 45 -6.42 -13.37 10.52
C PHE A 45 -6.36 -14.88 10.74
N ARG A 46 -7.05 -15.39 11.76
CA ARG A 46 -7.11 -16.82 12.07
C ARG A 46 -8.38 -17.51 11.56
N LEU A 47 -9.26 -16.77 10.91
CA LEU A 47 -10.46 -17.34 10.31
C LEU A 47 -10.11 -18.19 9.09
N GLN A 48 -10.87 -19.27 8.90
CA GLN A 48 -10.82 -20.05 7.67
C GLN A 48 -11.61 -19.33 6.59
N THR A 49 -11.15 -19.42 5.33
CA THR A 49 -11.86 -18.79 4.19
C THR A 49 -13.28 -19.31 4.00
N THR A 50 -13.56 -20.53 4.42
CA THR A 50 -14.89 -21.14 4.40
C THR A 50 -15.87 -20.48 5.38
N ASP A 51 -15.37 -19.79 6.40
CA ASP A 51 -16.17 -19.09 7.40
C ASP A 51 -16.37 -17.61 7.07
N VAL A 52 -15.76 -17.13 5.98
CA VAL A 52 -15.81 -15.74 5.52
C VAL A 52 -16.56 -15.67 4.18
N PHE A 53 -17.65 -14.89 4.10
CA PHE A 53 -18.37 -14.72 2.84
C PHE A 53 -17.84 -13.54 2.01
N LEU A 54 -17.26 -12.54 2.65
CA LEU A 54 -16.64 -11.37 2.00
C LEU A 54 -15.45 -10.93 2.83
N ASP A 55 -14.25 -11.09 2.26
CA ASP A 55 -13.02 -10.63 2.89
C ASP A 55 -12.77 -9.18 2.55
N MET A 56 -12.84 -8.31 3.56
CA MET A 56 -12.51 -6.87 3.49
C MET A 56 -11.37 -6.50 4.44
N LEU A 57 -10.61 -7.48 4.91
CA LEU A 57 -9.57 -7.29 5.91
C LEU A 57 -8.40 -6.49 5.35
N THR A 58 -8.06 -6.73 4.10
CA THR A 58 -7.00 -6.01 3.38
C THR A 58 -7.45 -5.66 1.96
N ASP A 59 -6.87 -4.61 1.40
CA ASP A 59 -6.98 -4.26 -0.01
C ASP A 59 -5.91 -4.94 -0.88
N SER A 60 -5.02 -5.69 -0.25
CA SER A 60 -3.95 -6.43 -0.92
C SER A 60 -4.54 -7.59 -1.74
N GLY A 61 -4.13 -7.68 -3.01
CA GLY A 61 -4.55 -8.77 -3.87
C GLY A 61 -5.98 -8.65 -4.39
N THR A 62 -6.49 -7.42 -4.56
CA THR A 62 -7.73 -7.19 -5.28
C THR A 62 -7.65 -7.80 -6.67
N ASN A 63 -8.65 -8.59 -7.03
CA ASN A 63 -8.64 -9.37 -8.28
C ASN A 63 -9.28 -8.62 -9.46
N ALA A 64 -9.55 -7.32 -9.30
CA ALA A 64 -10.13 -6.50 -10.36
C ALA A 64 -9.09 -6.21 -11.44
N MET A 65 -9.24 -6.84 -12.58
CA MET A 65 -8.40 -6.64 -13.76
C MET A 65 -9.28 -6.23 -14.93
N SER A 66 -8.88 -5.19 -15.69
CA SER A 66 -9.60 -4.82 -16.90
C SER A 66 -9.42 -5.89 -17.98
N ASP A 67 -10.34 -5.95 -18.95
CA ASP A 67 -10.22 -6.81 -20.11
C ASP A 67 -8.97 -6.48 -20.95
N ASN A 68 -8.57 -5.21 -21.00
CA ASN A 68 -7.34 -4.78 -21.65
C ASN A 68 -6.09 -5.28 -20.91
N GLN A 69 -6.07 -5.24 -19.58
CA GLN A 69 -4.97 -5.81 -18.80
C GLN A 69 -4.86 -7.32 -19.01
N LEU A 70 -5.98 -8.04 -18.97
CA LEU A 70 -6.01 -9.49 -19.22
C LEU A 70 -5.55 -9.81 -20.64
N ALA A 71 -6.04 -9.09 -21.64
CA ALA A 71 -5.64 -9.26 -23.03
C ALA A 71 -4.15 -8.94 -23.24
N ALA A 72 -3.62 -7.92 -22.58
CA ALA A 72 -2.19 -7.58 -22.64
C ALA A 72 -1.33 -8.68 -21.99
N MET A 73 -1.77 -9.22 -20.85
CA MET A 73 -1.09 -10.33 -20.19
C MET A 73 -1.01 -11.57 -21.08
N LEU A 74 -2.11 -11.92 -21.77
CA LEU A 74 -2.15 -13.08 -22.67
C LEU A 74 -1.29 -12.90 -23.94
N ARG A 75 -1.00 -11.66 -24.34
CA ARG A 75 -0.14 -11.32 -25.50
C ARG A 75 1.28 -10.95 -25.09
N ALA A 76 1.58 -10.96 -23.80
CA ALA A 76 2.93 -10.66 -23.33
C ALA A 76 3.91 -11.74 -23.78
N ASP A 77 5.13 -11.34 -24.02
CA ASP A 77 6.23 -12.26 -24.29
C ASP A 77 6.80 -12.82 -22.98
N ASP A 78 7.28 -14.05 -23.03
CA ASP A 78 7.88 -14.79 -21.92
C ASP A 78 9.39 -14.97 -22.10
N ALA A 79 10.03 -14.06 -22.84
CA ALA A 79 11.45 -14.12 -23.12
C ALA A 79 12.29 -14.05 -21.83
N TYR A 80 13.23 -14.99 -21.68
CA TYR A 80 14.16 -15.01 -20.56
C TYR A 80 15.00 -13.72 -20.46
N ALA A 81 15.37 -13.12 -21.57
CA ALA A 81 16.08 -11.85 -21.64
C ALA A 81 15.58 -11.04 -22.84
N GLY A 82 15.62 -9.72 -22.74
CA GLY A 82 15.20 -8.82 -23.81
C GLY A 82 13.69 -8.75 -24.03
N SER A 83 12.88 -9.08 -23.03
CA SER A 83 11.42 -9.02 -23.09
C SER A 83 10.92 -7.63 -23.51
N GLN A 84 10.10 -7.60 -24.56
CA GLN A 84 9.44 -6.37 -25.01
C GLN A 84 8.38 -5.89 -24.01
N SER A 85 7.77 -6.81 -23.26
CA SER A 85 6.83 -6.47 -22.19
C SER A 85 7.52 -5.71 -21.06
N PHE A 86 8.76 -6.09 -20.72
CA PHE A 86 9.57 -5.36 -19.73
C PHE A 86 9.96 -3.97 -20.23
N VAL A 87 10.38 -3.83 -21.48
CA VAL A 87 10.70 -2.53 -22.09
C VAL A 87 9.49 -1.59 -22.07
N ARG A 88 8.30 -2.12 -22.37
CA ARG A 88 7.03 -1.35 -22.29
C ARG A 88 6.70 -0.94 -20.86
N LEU A 89 6.91 -1.83 -19.88
CA LEU A 89 6.72 -1.52 -18.47
C LEU A 89 7.67 -0.40 -18.02
N GLN A 90 8.96 -0.51 -18.37
CA GLN A 90 9.95 0.51 -18.04
C GLN A 90 9.57 1.89 -18.61
N LYS A 91 9.17 1.92 -19.89
CA LYS A 91 8.70 3.15 -20.52
C LYS A 91 7.44 3.71 -19.83
N ALA A 92 6.49 2.88 -19.50
CA ALA A 92 5.28 3.32 -18.80
C ALA A 92 5.59 3.91 -17.40
N VAL A 93 6.55 3.33 -16.68
CA VAL A 93 7.01 3.86 -15.39
C VAL A 93 7.71 5.21 -15.58
N GLU A 94 8.52 5.35 -16.62
CA GLU A 94 9.15 6.63 -16.95
C GLU A 94 8.11 7.69 -17.34
N ASP A 95 7.16 7.36 -18.19
CA ASP A 95 6.12 8.27 -18.68
C ASP A 95 5.17 8.74 -17.55
N VAL A 96 4.80 7.84 -16.62
CA VAL A 96 3.82 8.13 -15.56
C VAL A 96 4.49 8.67 -14.30
N LEU A 97 5.61 8.11 -13.88
CA LEU A 97 6.26 8.40 -12.60
C LEU A 97 7.54 9.23 -12.75
N GLY A 98 8.02 9.50 -13.98
CA GLY A 98 9.27 10.21 -14.22
C GLY A 98 10.52 9.46 -13.73
N LYS A 99 10.45 8.12 -13.55
CA LYS A 99 11.53 7.30 -13.01
C LYS A 99 12.21 6.50 -14.11
N LYS A 100 13.49 6.80 -14.34
CA LYS A 100 14.31 6.14 -15.37
C LYS A 100 14.67 4.69 -15.03
N TYR A 101 14.84 4.39 -13.74
CA TYR A 101 15.26 3.07 -13.29
C TYR A 101 14.09 2.32 -12.64
N LEU A 102 13.94 1.06 -13.01
CA LEU A 102 12.91 0.17 -12.52
C LEU A 102 13.53 -1.15 -12.08
N LEU A 103 13.27 -1.54 -10.84
CA LEU A 103 13.59 -2.86 -10.32
C LEU A 103 12.30 -3.53 -9.87
N PRO A 104 11.73 -4.44 -10.66
CA PRO A 104 10.55 -5.20 -10.26
C PRO A 104 10.87 -6.13 -9.10
N VAL A 105 9.96 -6.21 -8.15
CA VAL A 105 10.01 -7.13 -7.02
C VAL A 105 8.69 -7.89 -6.92
N HIS A 106 8.69 -9.05 -6.27
CA HIS A 106 7.49 -9.88 -6.18
C HIS A 106 6.37 -9.24 -5.31
N GLN A 107 6.73 -8.30 -4.41
CA GLN A 107 5.78 -7.54 -3.58
C GLN A 107 6.45 -6.33 -2.93
N GLY A 108 5.64 -5.34 -2.49
CA GLY A 108 6.13 -4.07 -1.94
C GLY A 108 7.09 -4.23 -0.75
N ARG A 109 6.79 -5.12 0.19
CA ARG A 109 7.68 -5.36 1.36
C ARG A 109 9.06 -5.93 0.99
N ALA A 110 9.19 -6.57 -0.17
CA ALA A 110 10.51 -6.96 -0.68
C ALA A 110 11.32 -5.75 -1.14
N ALA A 111 10.67 -4.75 -1.76
CA ALA A 111 11.31 -3.49 -2.08
C ALA A 111 11.76 -2.74 -0.82
N GLU A 112 10.93 -2.67 0.22
CA GLU A 112 11.28 -2.07 1.51
C GLU A 112 12.51 -2.76 2.13
N ASN A 113 12.58 -4.10 2.09
CA ASN A 113 13.73 -4.84 2.58
C ASN A 113 15.01 -4.49 1.81
N ILE A 114 14.94 -4.46 0.47
CA ILE A 114 16.09 -4.10 -0.38
C ILE A 114 16.58 -2.69 -0.05
N ILE A 115 15.66 -1.73 0.07
CA ILE A 115 15.98 -0.33 0.42
C ILE A 115 16.63 -0.26 1.81
N ALA A 116 16.02 -0.91 2.81
CA ALA A 116 16.55 -0.91 4.16
C ALA A 116 17.96 -1.51 4.21
N ARG A 117 18.19 -2.66 3.61
CA ARG A 117 19.52 -3.30 3.54
C ARG A 117 20.56 -2.46 2.82
N THR A 118 20.14 -1.71 1.81
CA THR A 118 21.07 -0.90 0.99
C THR A 118 21.46 0.38 1.69
N PHE A 119 20.52 1.06 2.34
CA PHE A 119 20.72 2.42 2.83
C PHE A 119 20.80 2.54 4.35
N ILE A 120 20.27 1.58 5.11
CA ILE A 120 20.26 1.66 6.58
C ILE A 120 21.48 0.97 7.16
N LYS A 121 22.22 1.69 7.99
CA LYS A 121 23.34 1.16 8.78
C LYS A 121 22.96 1.12 10.26
N PRO A 122 23.55 0.20 11.04
CA PRO A 122 23.31 0.15 12.49
C PRO A 122 23.49 1.50 13.16
N GLY A 123 22.57 1.87 14.03
CA GLY A 123 22.58 3.13 14.76
C GLY A 123 22.01 4.34 14.02
N GLN A 124 21.73 4.21 12.74
CA GLN A 124 21.08 5.31 12.00
C GLN A 124 19.61 5.49 12.41
N THR A 125 19.17 6.74 12.31
CA THR A 125 17.78 7.11 12.60
C THR A 125 17.09 7.60 11.34
N VAL A 126 15.89 7.07 11.08
CA VAL A 126 15.06 7.40 9.93
C VAL A 126 13.85 8.21 10.41
N PRO A 127 13.79 9.51 10.12
CA PRO A 127 12.61 10.31 10.42
C PRO A 127 11.50 10.02 9.40
N MET A 128 10.27 9.90 9.86
CA MET A 128 9.10 9.75 9.01
C MET A 128 7.86 10.33 9.69
N ASN A 129 6.78 10.54 8.95
CA ASN A 129 5.54 11.00 9.56
C ASN A 129 4.95 9.94 10.50
N TYR A 130 4.61 8.78 9.97
CA TYR A 130 4.17 7.61 10.71
C TYR A 130 4.66 6.35 9.99
N HIS A 131 5.00 5.30 10.72
CA HIS A 131 5.53 4.09 10.10
C HIS A 131 4.43 3.19 9.54
N PHE A 132 4.78 2.49 8.48
CA PHE A 132 4.09 1.26 8.10
C PHE A 132 4.80 0.06 8.76
N THR A 133 4.07 -0.94 9.18
CA THR A 133 4.59 -2.03 10.02
C THR A 133 5.78 -2.77 9.41
N THR A 134 5.75 -3.04 8.11
CA THR A 134 6.85 -3.72 7.40
C THR A 134 8.07 -2.82 7.24
N THR A 135 7.88 -1.52 7.00
CA THR A 135 8.98 -0.54 6.93
C THR A 135 9.70 -0.47 8.27
N LEU A 136 8.97 -0.37 9.40
CA LEU A 136 9.53 -0.41 10.75
C LEU A 136 10.37 -1.66 10.97
N ALA A 137 9.81 -2.84 10.65
CA ALA A 137 10.49 -4.12 10.84
C ALA A 137 11.82 -4.16 10.08
N HIS A 138 11.82 -3.80 8.79
CA HIS A 138 13.05 -3.84 7.98
C HIS A 138 14.11 -2.82 8.42
N ILE A 139 13.70 -1.64 8.88
CA ILE A 139 14.65 -0.66 9.43
C ILE A 139 15.29 -1.20 10.72
N GLN A 140 14.48 -1.77 11.62
CA GLN A 140 14.96 -2.33 12.89
C GLN A 140 15.86 -3.55 12.69
N GLU A 141 15.51 -4.46 11.77
CA GLU A 141 16.34 -5.63 11.41
C GLU A 141 17.74 -5.24 10.92
N ASN A 142 17.87 -4.07 10.29
CA ASN A 142 19.16 -3.52 9.87
C ASN A 142 19.83 -2.62 10.92
N GLY A 143 19.34 -2.64 12.16
CA GLY A 143 19.91 -1.87 13.28
C GLY A 143 19.60 -0.38 13.26
N GLY A 144 18.67 0.05 12.40
CA GLY A 144 18.17 1.41 12.37
C GLY A 144 17.09 1.69 13.44
N LYS A 145 16.79 2.95 13.64
CA LYS A 145 15.72 3.43 14.53
C LYS A 145 14.79 4.35 13.74
N ILE A 146 13.50 4.30 14.04
CA ILE A 146 12.52 5.24 13.49
C ILE A 146 12.25 6.34 14.49
N VAL A 147 12.04 7.55 14.00
CA VAL A 147 11.48 8.68 14.75
C VAL A 147 10.26 9.17 13.99
N GLU A 148 9.11 9.10 14.66
CA GLU A 148 7.85 9.56 14.10
C GLU A 148 7.69 11.05 14.34
N LEU A 149 7.42 11.77 13.27
CA LEU A 149 7.28 13.21 13.24
C LEU A 149 5.92 13.62 12.65
N ILE A 150 4.89 12.86 12.97
CA ILE A 150 3.52 13.20 12.58
C ILE A 150 3.07 14.49 13.28
N SER A 151 2.20 15.26 12.64
CA SER A 151 1.59 16.44 13.26
C SER A 151 0.78 16.04 14.51
N ASP A 152 0.69 16.94 15.51
CA ASP A 152 -0.07 16.64 16.74
C ASP A 152 -1.56 16.40 16.43
N ALA A 153 -2.11 17.07 15.43
CA ALA A 153 -3.47 16.81 14.93
C ALA A 153 -3.68 15.38 14.43
N GLY A 154 -2.62 14.71 13.99
CA GLY A 154 -2.65 13.30 13.56
C GLY A 154 -2.84 12.31 14.70
N LEU A 155 -2.51 12.71 15.93
CA LEU A 155 -2.69 11.91 17.14
C LEU A 155 -4.07 12.12 17.78
N GLU A 156 -4.82 13.10 17.31
CA GLU A 156 -6.17 13.39 17.80
C GLU A 156 -7.21 12.63 16.98
N LEU A 157 -7.92 11.72 17.63
CA LEU A 157 -8.91 10.84 16.97
C LEU A 157 -9.98 11.61 16.21
N HIS A 158 -10.47 12.70 16.78
CA HIS A 158 -11.59 13.51 16.24
C HIS A 158 -11.13 14.81 15.56
N SER A 159 -9.84 14.89 15.18
CA SER A 159 -9.35 16.06 14.46
C SER A 159 -9.93 16.14 13.05
N ASP A 160 -10.52 17.29 12.70
CA ASP A 160 -11.04 17.59 11.35
C ASP A 160 -9.96 18.14 10.41
N ASN A 161 -8.70 18.19 10.83
CA ASN A 161 -7.62 18.70 10.00
C ASN A 161 -7.40 17.76 8.79
N PRO A 162 -7.61 18.21 7.53
CA PRO A 162 -7.48 17.38 6.34
C PRO A 162 -6.03 16.89 6.11
N PHE A 163 -5.05 17.56 6.72
CA PHE A 163 -3.61 17.23 6.60
C PHE A 163 -3.02 16.61 7.87
N LYS A 164 -3.85 16.10 8.75
CA LYS A 164 -3.42 15.53 10.03
C LYS A 164 -2.39 14.40 9.91
N GLY A 165 -2.35 13.69 8.78
CA GLY A 165 -1.37 12.63 8.51
C GLY A 165 -0.01 13.13 7.99
N ASN A 166 0.17 14.45 7.79
CA ASN A 166 1.42 14.98 7.29
C ASN A 166 2.53 14.94 8.35
N MET A 167 3.77 14.95 7.83
CA MET A 167 4.94 15.19 8.67
C MET A 167 4.92 16.62 9.20
N ASP A 168 5.25 16.78 10.47
CA ASP A 168 5.49 18.07 11.11
C ASP A 168 6.89 18.58 10.71
N ILE A 169 6.91 19.59 9.88
CA ILE A 169 8.17 20.14 9.34
C ILE A 169 9.02 20.82 10.41
N GLU A 170 8.40 21.47 11.40
CA GLU A 170 9.13 22.08 12.50
C GLU A 170 9.82 21.03 13.38
N LYS A 171 9.12 19.91 13.65
CA LYS A 171 9.73 18.76 14.36
C LYS A 171 10.89 18.18 13.55
N LEU A 172 10.75 18.09 12.22
CA LEU A 172 11.80 17.58 11.34
C LEU A 172 13.03 18.50 11.36
N GLU A 173 12.84 19.82 11.25
CA GLU A 173 13.93 20.81 11.30
C GLU A 173 14.67 20.75 12.63
N LYS A 174 13.94 20.72 13.75
CA LYS A 174 14.53 20.54 15.09
C LYS A 174 15.35 19.25 15.20
N PHE A 175 14.78 18.15 14.68
CA PHE A 175 15.46 16.85 14.67
C PHE A 175 16.77 16.88 13.88
N ILE A 176 16.78 17.49 12.69
CA ILE A 176 17.98 17.61 11.85
C ILE A 176 19.02 18.54 12.50
N TYR A 177 18.58 19.67 13.07
CA TYR A 177 19.47 20.63 13.73
C TYR A 177 20.19 19.99 14.92
N LEU A 178 19.45 19.34 15.81
CA LEU A 178 20.02 18.66 16.99
C LEU A 178 21.07 17.60 16.60
N ARG A 179 20.86 16.89 15.51
CA ARG A 179 21.82 15.90 15.03
C ARG A 179 23.07 16.50 14.40
N ARG A 180 22.98 17.69 13.80
CA ARG A 180 24.17 18.42 13.28
C ARG A 180 25.03 18.98 14.38
N CYS A 181 24.46 19.29 15.54
CA CYS A 181 25.20 19.82 16.68
C CYS A 181 25.90 18.74 17.53
N LEU A 182 25.59 17.45 17.30
CA LEU A 182 26.14 16.32 18.06
C LEU A 182 27.25 15.56 17.29
N HIS A 183 27.62 16.05 16.11
CA HIS A 183 28.73 15.59 15.28
C HIS A 183 29.68 16.76 14.95
#